data_1c868e8b7a86a1296ccd2601a75fa2c4
#
_entry.id   1c868e8b7a86a1296ccd2601a75fa2c4
#
_cell.length_a   1.000
_cell.length_b   1.000
_cell.length_c   1.000
_cell.angle_alpha   90.00
_cell.angle_beta   90.00
_cell.angle_gamma   90.00
#
_symmetry.space_group_name_H-M   'P 1'
#
loop_
_entity.id
_entity.type
_entity.pdbx_description
1 polymer ?
#
loop_
_entity_poly.entity_id
_entity_poly.type
_entity_poly.pdbx_seq_one_letter_code
_entity_poly.pdbx_strand_id
1 'polypeptide(L)'
;MRPGDDRYVFADYVVEGLVRLGGEYAADPLGCWNRDRDALVEALDEPGVGGLVTRTPWGEETDMDSWLGFALWDPLVHTWDLAEAVGQPTIVDLRLCELALRAARAHDAKYSLRRPGVAEPPIETSTSDPLDALLLFGGRNLDWRR
;
A
#
# COMPACT_ATOMS: atom_id res chain seq x y z
N MET A 1 17.41 12.20 7.97
CA MET A 1 17.67 11.81 6.56
C MET A 1 18.52 12.89 5.92
N ARG A 2 19.70 12.58 5.40
CA ARG A 2 20.57 13.60 4.76
C ARG A 2 20.15 13.78 3.30
N PRO A 3 19.93 14.99 2.79
CA PRO A 3 19.67 15.20 1.38
C PRO A 3 20.89 14.76 0.57
N GLY A 4 20.71 13.85 -0.38
CA GLY A 4 21.75 13.39 -1.30
C GLY A 4 22.27 11.96 -1.09
N ASP A 5 21.64 11.17 -0.23
CA ASP A 5 22.00 9.74 -0.09
C ASP A 5 21.03 8.89 -0.97
N ASP A 6 21.40 8.75 -2.25
CA ASP A 6 20.65 7.97 -3.26
C ASP A 6 20.60 6.46 -2.98
N ARG A 7 21.11 6.02 -1.81
CA ARG A 7 21.25 4.61 -1.43
C ARG A 7 20.16 4.07 -0.53
N TYR A 8 19.11 4.87 -0.22
CA TYR A 8 17.97 4.36 0.51
C TYR A 8 17.09 3.55 -0.45
N VAL A 9 17.44 2.28 -0.63
CA VAL A 9 16.58 1.34 -1.34
C VAL A 9 15.41 0.98 -0.42
N PHE A 10 14.22 0.85 -0.96
CA PHE A 10 13.03 0.41 -0.22
C PHE A 10 13.30 -0.83 0.66
N ALA A 11 14.14 -1.76 0.19
CA ALA A 11 14.59 -2.92 0.94
C ALA A 11 15.30 -2.57 2.27
N ASP A 12 16.13 -1.54 2.27
CA ASP A 12 16.84 -1.10 3.49
C ASP A 12 15.87 -0.49 4.50
N TYR A 13 14.87 0.25 4.04
CA TYR A 13 13.80 0.78 4.87
C TYR A 13 12.97 -0.33 5.53
N VAL A 14 12.60 -1.37 4.77
CA VAL A 14 11.85 -2.52 5.29
C VAL A 14 12.69 -3.30 6.30
N VAL A 15 13.96 -3.55 6.01
CA VAL A 15 14.87 -4.27 6.92
C VAL A 15 15.10 -3.47 8.22
N GLU A 16 15.33 -2.17 8.13
CA GLU A 16 15.48 -1.31 9.30
C GLU A 16 14.20 -1.26 10.14
N GLY A 17 13.03 -1.21 9.49
CA GLY A 17 11.72 -1.31 10.14
C GLY A 17 11.55 -2.65 10.87
N LEU A 18 11.83 -3.76 10.21
CA LEU A 18 11.74 -5.10 10.80
C LEU A 18 12.69 -5.30 11.99
N VAL A 19 13.90 -4.75 11.93
CA VAL A 19 14.86 -4.80 13.05
C VAL A 19 14.35 -4.01 14.26
N ARG A 20 13.68 -2.87 14.03
CA ARG A 20 13.05 -2.09 15.11
C ARG A 20 11.84 -2.80 15.72
N LEU A 21 11.13 -3.61 14.95
CA LEU A 21 9.96 -4.37 15.39
C LEU A 21 10.31 -5.66 16.16
N GLY A 22 11.59 -5.93 16.45
CA GLY A 22 12.01 -7.08 17.23
C GLY A 22 11.52 -7.05 18.69
N GLY A 23 11.53 -8.19 19.34
CA GLY A 23 11.23 -8.32 20.76
C GLY A 23 9.73 -8.34 21.08
N GLU A 24 9.11 -7.19 21.31
CA GLU A 24 7.69 -7.06 21.68
C GLU A 24 6.76 -7.63 20.59
N TYR A 25 7.01 -7.30 19.30
CA TYR A 25 6.22 -7.81 18.19
C TYR A 25 6.39 -9.33 17.98
N ALA A 26 7.56 -9.86 18.28
CA ALA A 26 7.77 -11.30 18.22
C ALA A 26 7.05 -12.04 19.36
N ALA A 27 6.88 -11.39 20.52
CA ALA A 27 6.21 -11.97 21.68
C ALA A 27 4.68 -11.91 21.57
N ASP A 28 4.11 -10.80 21.06
CA ASP A 28 2.67 -10.59 20.88
C ASP A 28 2.37 -9.81 19.60
N PRO A 29 2.45 -10.44 18.42
CA PRO A 29 2.25 -9.75 17.14
C PRO A 29 0.83 -9.21 16.99
N LEU A 30 -0.19 -9.90 17.48
CA LEU A 30 -1.58 -9.46 17.36
C LEU A 30 -1.91 -8.29 18.29
N GLY A 31 -1.41 -8.31 19.54
CA GLY A 31 -1.57 -7.20 20.47
C GLY A 31 -0.87 -5.95 19.96
N CYS A 32 0.34 -6.08 19.46
CA CYS A 32 1.08 -4.97 18.85
C CYS A 32 0.34 -4.40 17.62
N TRP A 33 -0.14 -5.26 16.71
CA TRP A 33 -0.92 -4.84 15.56
C TRP A 33 -2.17 -4.05 15.95
N ASN A 34 -2.95 -4.57 16.91
CA ASN A 34 -4.17 -3.90 17.35
C ASN A 34 -3.87 -2.53 17.97
N ARG A 35 -2.88 -2.44 18.84
CA ARG A 35 -2.45 -1.18 19.45
C ARG A 35 -2.04 -0.15 18.40
N ASP A 36 -1.23 -0.55 17.43
CA ASP A 36 -0.69 0.37 16.42
C ASP A 36 -1.77 0.80 15.43
N ARG A 37 -2.69 -0.12 15.07
CA ARG A 37 -3.88 0.21 14.30
C ARG A 37 -4.74 1.26 15.02
N ASP A 38 -5.02 1.05 16.30
CA ASP A 38 -5.88 1.94 17.09
C ASP A 38 -5.22 3.32 17.23
N ALA A 39 -3.92 3.38 17.48
CA ALA A 39 -3.15 4.62 17.53
C ALA A 39 -3.13 5.35 16.17
N LEU A 40 -3.04 4.61 15.06
CA LEU A 40 -3.11 5.19 13.72
C LEU A 40 -4.50 5.80 13.46
N VAL A 41 -5.58 5.07 13.78
CA VAL A 41 -6.95 5.56 13.61
C VAL A 41 -7.17 6.84 14.43
N GLU A 42 -6.74 6.86 15.69
CA GLU A 42 -6.82 8.05 16.54
C GLU A 42 -6.05 9.24 15.94
N ALA A 43 -4.83 9.01 15.46
CA ALA A 43 -4.02 10.05 14.82
C ALA A 43 -4.65 10.59 13.54
N LEU A 44 -5.33 9.75 12.76
CA LEU A 44 -5.99 10.15 11.52
C LEU A 44 -7.29 10.95 11.75
N ASP A 45 -7.91 10.82 12.92
CA ASP A 45 -9.10 11.58 13.31
C ASP A 45 -8.77 13.02 13.75
N GLU A 46 -7.48 13.35 13.94
CA GLU A 46 -7.08 14.71 14.31
C GLU A 46 -7.36 15.72 13.18
N PRO A 47 -7.96 16.89 13.51
CA PRO A 47 -8.30 17.90 12.52
C PRO A 47 -7.09 18.40 11.73
N GLY A 48 -7.17 18.37 10.40
CA GLY A 48 -6.15 18.88 9.49
C GLY A 48 -5.03 17.89 9.15
N VAL A 49 -5.05 16.68 9.71
CA VAL A 49 -4.02 15.67 9.42
C VAL A 49 -3.92 15.33 7.93
N GLY A 50 -5.06 15.30 7.22
CA GLY A 50 -5.09 14.98 5.80
C GLY A 50 -4.28 15.94 4.94
N GLY A 51 -4.21 17.21 5.34
CA GLY A 51 -3.43 18.25 4.64
C GLY A 51 -1.95 18.32 5.05
N LEU A 52 -1.49 17.53 6.02
CA LEU A 52 -0.09 17.52 6.42
C LEU A 52 0.79 17.02 5.27
N VAL A 53 1.85 17.77 5.00
CA VAL A 53 2.86 17.34 4.02
C VAL A 53 3.68 16.21 4.63
N THR A 54 3.70 15.08 3.94
CA THR A 54 4.52 13.92 4.28
C THR A 54 5.50 13.60 3.15
N ARG A 55 6.44 12.73 3.41
CA ARG A 55 7.41 12.29 2.42
C ARG A 55 7.26 10.78 2.22
N THR A 56 7.08 10.38 0.95
CA THR A 56 7.01 8.96 0.60
C THR A 56 8.35 8.26 0.89
N PRO A 57 8.37 6.92 0.98
CA PRO A 57 9.63 6.15 1.11
C PRO A 57 10.63 6.44 -0.01
N TRP A 58 10.16 6.93 -1.15
CA TRP A 58 11.01 7.27 -2.31
C TRP A 58 11.44 8.74 -2.33
N GLY A 59 11.06 9.52 -1.30
CA GLY A 59 11.50 10.91 -1.12
C GLY A 59 10.59 11.97 -1.73
N GLU A 60 9.49 11.61 -2.38
CA GLU A 60 8.54 12.57 -2.92
C GLU A 60 7.70 13.19 -1.81
N GLU A 61 7.40 14.49 -1.94
CA GLU A 61 6.50 15.20 -1.03
C GLU A 61 5.06 15.10 -1.53
N THR A 62 4.15 14.74 -0.63
CA THR A 62 2.71 14.62 -0.89
C THR A 62 1.92 15.01 0.37
N ASP A 63 0.64 15.30 0.22
CA ASP A 63 -0.24 15.43 1.37
C ASP A 63 -0.64 14.03 1.92
N MET A 64 -1.04 14.01 3.19
CA MET A 64 -1.36 12.76 3.89
C MET A 64 -2.56 12.05 3.27
N ASP A 65 -3.59 12.77 2.85
CA ASP A 65 -4.78 12.17 2.21
C ASP A 65 -4.41 11.45 0.92
N SER A 66 -3.60 12.09 0.07
CA SER A 66 -3.10 11.49 -1.17
C SER A 66 -2.24 10.26 -0.89
N TRP A 67 -1.37 10.34 0.12
CA TRP A 67 -0.51 9.23 0.52
C TRP A 67 -1.32 8.04 1.04
N LEU A 68 -2.25 8.26 1.96
CA LEU A 68 -3.08 7.20 2.54
C LEU A 68 -4.01 6.57 1.50
N GLY A 69 -4.58 7.39 0.60
CA GLY A 69 -5.38 6.86 -0.49
C GLY A 69 -4.59 5.92 -1.40
N PHE A 70 -3.34 6.27 -1.70
CA PHE A 70 -2.43 5.37 -2.44
C PHE A 70 -2.02 4.16 -1.60
N ALA A 71 -1.65 4.36 -0.32
CA ALA A 71 -1.21 3.29 0.55
C ALA A 71 -2.29 2.20 0.78
N LEU A 72 -3.57 2.55 0.62
CA LEU A 72 -4.68 1.59 0.68
C LEU A 72 -4.63 0.54 -0.45
N TRP A 73 -4.02 0.86 -1.58
CA TRP A 73 -3.87 -0.07 -2.71
C TRP A 73 -3.08 -1.32 -2.32
N ASP A 74 -1.99 -1.15 -1.59
CA ASP A 74 -1.06 -2.23 -1.23
C ASP A 74 -1.73 -3.35 -0.41
N PRO A 75 -2.40 -3.09 0.74
CA PRO A 75 -3.06 -4.14 1.50
C PRO A 75 -4.23 -4.80 0.77
N LEU A 76 -4.93 -4.08 -0.12
CA LEU A 76 -6.02 -4.68 -0.90
C LEU A 76 -5.48 -5.69 -1.91
N VAL A 77 -4.41 -5.34 -2.63
CA VAL A 77 -3.76 -6.25 -3.59
C VAL A 77 -3.15 -7.45 -2.88
N HIS A 78 -2.46 -7.24 -1.77
CA HIS A 78 -1.86 -8.33 -1.01
C HIS A 78 -2.89 -9.20 -0.27
N THR A 79 -4.06 -8.68 0.05
CA THR A 79 -5.18 -9.49 0.53
C THR A 79 -5.61 -10.50 -0.53
N TRP A 80 -5.68 -10.08 -1.79
CA TRP A 80 -5.96 -10.98 -2.90
C TRP A 80 -4.81 -11.99 -3.13
N ASP A 81 -3.56 -11.52 -3.19
CA ASP A 81 -2.38 -12.37 -3.36
C ASP A 81 -2.36 -13.51 -2.31
N LEU A 82 -2.64 -13.17 -1.04
CA LEU A 82 -2.67 -14.13 0.05
C LEU A 82 -3.87 -15.10 -0.06
N ALA A 83 -5.05 -14.58 -0.37
CA ALA A 83 -6.26 -15.39 -0.53
C ALA A 83 -6.08 -16.46 -1.62
N GLU A 84 -5.53 -16.06 -2.79
CA GLU A 84 -5.21 -16.98 -3.88
C GLU A 84 -4.14 -18.01 -3.45
N ALA A 85 -3.11 -17.59 -2.74
CA ALA A 85 -2.04 -18.49 -2.29
C ALA A 85 -2.53 -19.59 -1.34
N VAL A 86 -3.57 -19.31 -0.53
CA VAL A 86 -4.14 -20.28 0.43
C VAL A 86 -5.45 -20.91 -0.06
N GLY A 87 -5.89 -20.59 -1.28
CA GLY A 87 -7.11 -21.15 -1.88
C GLY A 87 -8.40 -20.70 -1.18
N GLN A 88 -8.41 -19.47 -0.67
CA GLN A 88 -9.57 -18.87 -0.02
C GLN A 88 -10.19 -17.77 -0.89
N PRO A 89 -11.51 -17.51 -0.78
CA PRO A 89 -12.13 -16.40 -1.47
C PRO A 89 -11.60 -15.06 -0.93
N THR A 90 -11.32 -14.13 -1.83
CA THR A 90 -10.98 -12.74 -1.46
C THR A 90 -12.23 -12.01 -0.97
N ILE A 91 -12.19 -11.52 0.25
CA ILE A 91 -13.28 -10.73 0.85
C ILE A 91 -12.76 -9.31 1.11
N VAL A 92 -13.15 -8.37 0.25
CA VAL A 92 -12.80 -6.94 0.35
C VAL A 92 -14.02 -6.07 0.06
N ASP A 93 -14.04 -4.86 0.59
CA ASP A 93 -15.07 -3.87 0.22
C ASP A 93 -14.72 -3.27 -1.16
N LEU A 94 -15.57 -3.51 -2.15
CA LEU A 94 -15.36 -3.02 -3.52
C LEU A 94 -15.29 -1.50 -3.62
N ARG A 95 -15.93 -0.75 -2.69
CA ARG A 95 -15.81 0.71 -2.64
C ARG A 95 -14.39 1.14 -2.25
N LEU A 96 -13.73 0.37 -1.38
CA LEU A 96 -12.31 0.62 -1.06
C LEU A 96 -11.42 0.32 -2.28
N CYS A 97 -11.75 -0.70 -3.08
CA CYS A 97 -11.03 -0.98 -4.33
C CYS A 97 -11.14 0.20 -5.33
N GLU A 98 -12.35 0.77 -5.49
CA GLU A 98 -12.56 1.96 -6.33
C GLU A 98 -11.78 3.17 -5.83
N LEU A 99 -11.80 3.42 -4.51
CA LEU A 99 -11.08 4.53 -3.89
C LEU A 99 -9.57 4.37 -4.09
N ALA A 100 -9.04 3.19 -3.77
CA ALA A 100 -7.62 2.88 -3.91
C ALA A 100 -7.15 2.98 -5.37
N LEU A 101 -7.95 2.48 -6.33
CA LEU A 101 -7.61 2.57 -7.75
C LEU A 101 -7.54 4.03 -8.23
N ARG A 102 -8.49 4.88 -7.81
CA ARG A 102 -8.45 6.31 -8.15
C ARG A 102 -7.21 6.99 -7.60
N ALA A 103 -6.89 6.74 -6.33
CA ALA A 103 -5.72 7.32 -5.66
C ALA A 103 -4.42 6.79 -6.27
N ALA A 104 -4.32 5.49 -6.55
CA ALA A 104 -3.14 4.88 -7.16
C ALA A 104 -2.89 5.43 -8.58
N ARG A 105 -3.94 5.63 -9.38
CA ARG A 105 -3.83 6.27 -10.71
C ARG A 105 -3.35 7.72 -10.62
N ALA A 106 -3.89 8.49 -9.67
CA ALA A 106 -3.47 9.87 -9.46
C ALA A 106 -2.00 9.94 -9.01
N HIS A 107 -1.59 9.03 -8.13
CA HIS A 107 -0.22 8.94 -7.66
C HIS A 107 0.74 8.51 -8.79
N ASP A 108 0.38 7.49 -9.59
CA ASP A 108 1.16 7.02 -10.72
C ASP A 108 1.36 8.11 -11.79
N ALA A 109 0.31 8.88 -12.07
CA ALA A 109 0.39 10.00 -13.01
C ALA A 109 1.35 11.11 -12.54
N LYS A 110 1.48 11.32 -11.22
CA LYS A 110 2.33 12.36 -10.64
C LYS A 110 3.77 11.89 -10.40
N TYR A 111 3.94 10.66 -9.91
CA TYR A 111 5.24 10.19 -9.37
C TYR A 111 5.80 8.95 -10.08
N SER A 112 5.03 8.32 -10.97
CA SER A 112 5.37 7.08 -11.66
C SER A 112 5.65 5.90 -10.71
N LEU A 113 4.66 5.04 -10.53
CA LEU A 113 4.80 3.81 -9.75
C LEU A 113 5.59 2.72 -10.48
N ARG A 114 5.83 2.88 -11.79
CA ARG A 114 6.42 1.85 -12.66
C ARG A 114 7.94 1.84 -12.51
N ARG A 115 8.37 1.49 -11.30
CA ARG A 115 9.78 1.37 -10.92
C ARG A 115 10.09 -0.07 -10.57
N PRO A 116 11.32 -0.57 -10.82
CA PRO A 116 11.71 -1.90 -10.42
C PRO A 116 11.44 -2.16 -8.94
N GLY A 117 10.70 -3.24 -8.63
CA GLY A 117 10.35 -3.62 -7.26
C GLY A 117 9.19 -2.84 -6.63
N VAL A 118 8.52 -1.94 -7.36
CA VAL A 118 7.33 -1.22 -6.86
C VAL A 118 6.06 -1.74 -7.54
N ALA A 119 5.91 -1.55 -8.83
CA ALA A 119 4.75 -2.06 -9.55
C ALA A 119 5.10 -2.44 -11.00
N GLU A 120 4.56 -3.57 -11.43
CA GLU A 120 4.61 -3.98 -12.83
C GLU A 120 3.70 -3.08 -13.70
N PRO A 121 3.92 -3.04 -15.02
CA PRO A 121 3.03 -2.35 -15.94
C PRO A 121 1.57 -2.83 -15.80
N PRO A 122 0.58 -1.94 -15.95
CA PRO A 122 -0.82 -2.34 -15.97
C PRO A 122 -1.11 -3.34 -17.08
N ILE A 123 -2.00 -4.29 -16.80
CA ILE A 123 -2.55 -5.18 -17.82
C ILE A 123 -3.77 -4.49 -18.42
N GLU A 124 -3.67 -4.16 -19.70
CA GLU A 124 -4.72 -3.47 -20.45
C GLU A 124 -5.87 -4.44 -20.76
N THR A 125 -6.93 -4.35 -19.98
CA THR A 125 -8.20 -5.03 -20.24
C THR A 125 -9.37 -4.24 -19.67
N SER A 126 -10.56 -4.41 -20.20
CA SER A 126 -11.74 -3.76 -19.67
C SER A 126 -12.46 -4.69 -18.70
N THR A 127 -12.73 -4.20 -17.50
CA THR A 127 -13.57 -4.87 -16.51
C THR A 127 -14.44 -3.85 -15.80
N SER A 128 -15.63 -4.27 -15.40
CA SER A 128 -16.51 -3.49 -14.54
C SER A 128 -16.38 -3.85 -13.05
N ASP A 129 -15.64 -4.90 -12.74
CA ASP A 129 -15.36 -5.30 -11.34
C ASP A 129 -14.26 -4.42 -10.74
N PRO A 130 -14.51 -3.72 -9.63
CA PRO A 130 -13.53 -2.83 -9.01
C PRO A 130 -12.28 -3.53 -8.51
N LEU A 131 -12.40 -4.77 -8.00
CA LEU A 131 -11.24 -5.53 -7.54
C LEU A 131 -10.39 -5.96 -8.72
N ASP A 132 -10.99 -6.51 -9.78
CA ASP A 132 -10.28 -6.87 -11.00
C ASP A 132 -9.55 -5.66 -11.59
N ALA A 133 -10.22 -4.51 -11.66
CA ALA A 133 -9.61 -3.27 -12.16
C ALA A 133 -8.40 -2.82 -11.34
N LEU A 134 -8.48 -2.96 -10.01
CA LEU A 134 -7.39 -2.65 -9.08
C LEU A 134 -6.20 -3.60 -9.29
N LEU A 135 -6.46 -4.90 -9.41
CA LEU A 135 -5.47 -5.94 -9.60
C LEU A 135 -4.74 -5.79 -10.95
N LEU A 136 -5.49 -5.59 -12.02
CA LEU A 136 -4.94 -5.36 -13.37
C LEU A 136 -4.10 -4.09 -13.43
N PHE A 137 -4.51 -3.02 -12.75
CA PHE A 137 -3.69 -1.82 -12.60
C PHE A 137 -2.38 -2.11 -11.89
N GLY A 138 -2.37 -3.04 -10.93
CA GLY A 138 -1.18 -3.54 -10.22
C GLY A 138 -0.36 -4.57 -10.99
N GLY A 139 -0.72 -4.88 -12.25
CA GLY A 139 -0.01 -5.86 -13.06
C GLY A 139 -0.31 -7.33 -12.69
N ARG A 140 -1.38 -7.60 -11.91
CA ARG A 140 -1.78 -8.98 -11.57
C ARG A 140 -2.52 -9.63 -12.72
N ASN A 141 -2.07 -10.81 -13.13
CA ASN A 141 -2.77 -11.63 -14.11
C ASN A 141 -3.91 -12.40 -13.42
N LEU A 142 -5.16 -12.11 -13.77
CA LEU A 142 -6.33 -12.75 -13.17
C LEU A 142 -6.49 -14.24 -13.59
N ASP A 143 -5.85 -14.64 -14.69
CA ASP A 143 -5.84 -16.04 -15.14
C ASP A 143 -4.88 -16.93 -14.35
N TRP A 144 -4.18 -16.37 -13.38
CA TRP A 144 -3.27 -17.11 -12.49
C TRP A 144 -4.01 -18.01 -11.49
N ARG A 145 -5.34 -18.00 -11.49
CA ARG A 145 -6.18 -18.91 -10.73
C ARG A 145 -5.90 -20.36 -11.16
N ARG A 146 -5.35 -21.12 -10.24
CA ARG A 146 -5.13 -22.56 -10.43
C ARG A 146 -6.40 -23.34 -10.10
#